data_1c5fc653bef7f5bdab9d2ad3416b6617
#
_entry.id   1c5fc653bef7f5bdab9d2ad3416b6617
#
_cell.length_a   1.000
_cell.length_b   1.000
_cell.length_c   1.000
_cell.angle_alpha   90.00
_cell.angle_beta   90.00
_cell.angle_gamma   90.00
#
_symmetry.space_group_name_H-M   'P 1'
#
loop_
_entity.id
_entity.type
_entity.pdbx_description
1 polymer ?
#
loop_
_entity_poly.entity_id
_entity_poly.type
_entity_poly.pdbx_seq_one_letter_code
_entity_poly.pdbx_strand_id
1 'polypeptide(L)'
;FASSGSGSSIHLSGEMFKMQSKIQMLHIPYKGSAPAVTDLLGGQVDSMFDNAPSAMPHIQSGKLRPIGITSAQRSPLLPEVPTLAESGYPNFDVQSWFALAAPAGTPKPIIEKLNAALNKALTAPDVRQRLQELGATPEPGSPEKMRDFAAAEVKRWREVVKASGAKAE
;
A
#
# COMPACT_ATOMS: atom_id res chain seq x y z
N PHE A 1 8.54 -12.41 7.29
CA PHE A 1 7.91 -11.71 6.17
C PHE A 1 8.77 -10.53 5.75
N ALA A 2 8.81 -10.29 4.44
CA ALA A 2 9.55 -9.17 3.87
C ALA A 2 8.74 -7.87 3.86
N SER A 3 9.43 -6.73 3.83
CA SER A 3 8.83 -5.42 3.54
C SER A 3 9.76 -4.53 2.73
N SER A 4 9.20 -3.44 2.20
CA SER A 4 9.98 -2.42 1.48
C SER A 4 10.74 -1.46 2.40
N GLY A 5 10.81 -1.75 3.69
CA GLY A 5 11.53 -0.98 4.71
C GLY A 5 10.72 -0.82 5.98
N SER A 6 11.41 -0.54 7.07
CA SER A 6 10.81 -0.29 8.38
C SER A 6 9.87 0.93 8.33
N GLY A 7 8.68 0.79 8.89
CA GLY A 7 7.64 1.85 8.88
C GLY A 7 6.87 2.00 7.57
N SER A 8 7.20 1.23 6.52
CA SER A 8 6.40 1.23 5.28
C SER A 8 4.99 0.66 5.50
N SER A 9 4.05 0.98 4.60
CA SER A 9 2.70 0.38 4.62
C SER A 9 2.75 -1.15 4.57
N ILE A 10 3.69 -1.72 3.84
CA ILE A 10 3.95 -3.16 3.72
C ILE A 10 4.35 -3.75 5.08
N HIS A 11 5.28 -3.12 5.80
CA HIS A 11 5.66 -3.52 7.15
C HIS A 11 4.48 -3.44 8.11
N LEU A 12 3.79 -2.29 8.15
CA LEU A 12 2.66 -2.07 9.06
C LEU A 12 1.47 -3.00 8.77
N SER A 13 1.25 -3.41 7.53
CA SER A 13 0.27 -4.45 7.19
C SER A 13 0.61 -5.78 7.85
N GLY A 14 1.87 -6.19 7.78
CA GLY A 14 2.35 -7.40 8.45
C GLY A 14 2.21 -7.33 9.96
N GLU A 15 2.57 -6.21 10.57
CA GLU A 15 2.42 -6.01 12.02
C GLU A 15 0.95 -6.01 12.46
N MET A 16 0.06 -5.37 11.70
CA MET A 16 -1.38 -5.43 11.97
C MET A 16 -1.90 -6.89 11.88
N PHE A 17 -1.44 -7.64 10.88
CA PHE A 17 -1.81 -9.05 10.74
C PHE A 17 -1.31 -9.88 11.94
N LYS A 18 -0.07 -9.72 12.38
CA LYS A 18 0.47 -10.36 13.59
C LYS A 18 -0.36 -10.05 14.82
N MET A 19 -0.75 -8.77 14.99
CA MET A 19 -1.58 -8.35 16.14
C MET A 19 -2.95 -9.04 16.14
N GLN A 20 -3.61 -9.13 14.99
CA GLN A 20 -4.94 -9.72 14.89
C GLN A 20 -4.93 -11.26 14.93
N SER A 21 -3.96 -11.87 14.26
CA SER A 21 -3.82 -13.34 14.19
C SER A 21 -3.15 -13.95 15.40
N LYS A 22 -2.43 -13.14 16.22
CA LYS A 22 -1.59 -13.56 17.35
C LYS A 22 -0.47 -14.53 16.97
N ILE A 23 -0.08 -14.56 15.70
CA ILE A 23 1.05 -15.37 15.23
C ILE A 23 2.37 -14.61 15.33
N GLN A 24 3.48 -15.33 15.40
CA GLN A 24 4.82 -14.77 15.37
C GLN A 24 5.38 -14.86 13.96
N MET A 25 5.77 -13.73 13.42
CA MET A 25 6.43 -13.61 12.11
C MET A 25 7.63 -12.68 12.26
N LEU A 26 8.81 -13.12 11.82
CA LEU A 26 10.00 -12.27 11.80
C LEU A 26 9.93 -11.29 10.63
N HIS A 27 10.07 -10.01 10.90
CA HIS A 27 10.12 -8.97 9.87
C HIS A 27 11.55 -8.83 9.31
N ILE A 28 11.68 -8.87 7.98
CA ILE A 28 12.91 -8.67 7.23
C ILE A 28 12.76 -7.41 6.36
N PRO A 29 13.33 -6.27 6.75
CA PRO A 29 13.26 -5.03 5.98
C PRO A 29 14.22 -5.02 4.80
N TYR A 30 13.77 -4.48 3.67
CA TYR A 30 14.55 -4.25 2.46
C TYR A 30 14.53 -2.77 2.07
N LYS A 31 15.45 -2.35 1.22
CA LYS A 31 15.48 -0.99 0.64
C LYS A 31 14.57 -0.92 -0.60
N GLY A 32 13.26 -1.06 -0.39
CA GLY A 32 12.24 -1.05 -1.45
C GLY A 32 11.63 -2.43 -1.75
N SER A 33 10.53 -2.46 -2.52
CA SER A 33 9.85 -3.72 -2.88
C SER A 33 10.67 -4.59 -3.83
N ALA A 34 11.44 -4.02 -4.77
CA ALA A 34 12.16 -4.80 -5.77
C ALA A 34 13.13 -5.85 -5.17
N PRO A 35 14.07 -5.51 -4.26
CA PRO A 35 14.92 -6.50 -3.63
C PRO A 35 14.13 -7.48 -2.74
N ALA A 36 13.08 -7.03 -2.06
CA ALA A 36 12.23 -7.91 -1.25
C ALA A 36 11.51 -8.97 -2.11
N VAL A 37 10.95 -8.57 -3.26
CA VAL A 37 10.31 -9.49 -4.21
C VAL A 37 11.33 -10.46 -4.82
N THR A 38 12.57 -10.02 -5.10
CA THR A 38 13.63 -10.91 -5.60
C THR A 38 13.91 -12.03 -4.60
N ASP A 39 14.06 -11.71 -3.32
CA ASP A 39 14.32 -12.70 -2.28
C ASP A 39 13.09 -13.59 -1.99
N LEU A 40 11.88 -13.05 -2.12
CA LEU A 40 10.64 -13.85 -2.05
C LEU A 40 10.58 -14.86 -3.19
N LEU A 41 10.90 -14.46 -4.42
CA LEU A 41 10.96 -15.36 -5.59
C LEU A 41 12.09 -16.41 -5.46
N GLY A 42 13.18 -16.05 -4.78
CA GLY A 42 14.30 -16.93 -4.47
C GLY A 42 14.08 -17.83 -3.26
N GLY A 43 12.94 -17.72 -2.56
CA GLY A 43 12.64 -18.51 -1.36
C GLY A 43 13.48 -18.14 -0.14
N GLN A 44 14.13 -16.96 -0.12
CA GLN A 44 14.89 -16.47 1.05
C GLN A 44 13.97 -15.92 2.15
N VAL A 45 12.73 -15.58 1.80
CA VAL A 45 11.67 -15.17 2.71
C VAL A 45 10.38 -15.88 2.31
N ASP A 46 9.50 -16.15 3.29
CA ASP A 46 8.32 -17.00 3.10
C ASP A 46 7.10 -16.23 2.57
N SER A 47 7.01 -14.94 2.90
CA SER A 47 5.84 -14.13 2.57
C SER A 47 6.15 -12.64 2.52
N MET A 48 5.25 -11.87 1.92
CA MET A 48 5.31 -10.43 1.87
C MET A 48 3.89 -9.84 1.76
N PHE A 49 3.65 -8.74 2.44
CA PHE A 49 2.51 -7.87 2.16
C PHE A 49 2.98 -6.84 1.13
N ASP A 50 2.68 -7.03 -0.14
CA ASP A 50 3.19 -6.13 -1.18
C ASP A 50 2.08 -5.31 -1.86
N ASN A 51 2.48 -4.23 -2.52
CA ASN A 51 1.58 -3.40 -3.30
C ASN A 51 1.30 -4.06 -4.66
N ALA A 52 0.06 -3.97 -5.13
CA ALA A 52 -0.35 -4.57 -6.40
C ALA A 52 0.58 -4.24 -7.58
N PRO A 53 1.06 -3.00 -7.78
CA PRO A 53 1.95 -2.69 -8.91
C PRO A 53 3.25 -3.50 -8.94
N SER A 54 3.82 -3.84 -7.79
CA SER A 54 5.06 -4.64 -7.72
C SER A 54 4.80 -6.14 -7.79
N ALA A 55 3.70 -6.62 -7.18
CA ALA A 55 3.38 -8.05 -7.11
C ALA A 55 2.69 -8.59 -8.38
N MET A 56 1.84 -7.79 -9.03
CA MET A 56 0.96 -8.24 -10.11
C MET A 56 1.68 -8.92 -11.27
N PRO A 57 2.80 -8.42 -11.82
CA PRO A 57 3.52 -9.11 -12.89
C PRO A 57 3.97 -10.52 -12.52
N HIS A 58 4.33 -10.73 -11.25
CA HIS A 58 4.79 -12.04 -10.75
C HIS A 58 3.61 -12.97 -10.45
N ILE A 59 2.48 -12.42 -10.03
CA ILE A 59 1.23 -13.18 -9.86
C ILE A 59 0.73 -13.65 -11.23
N GLN A 60 0.65 -12.76 -12.22
CA GLN A 60 0.20 -13.08 -13.57
C GLN A 60 1.10 -14.11 -14.27
N SER A 61 2.40 -14.10 -13.99
CA SER A 61 3.34 -15.10 -14.50
C SER A 61 3.37 -16.39 -13.69
N GLY A 62 2.53 -16.54 -12.65
CA GLY A 62 2.46 -17.72 -11.80
C GLY A 62 3.65 -17.93 -10.86
N LYS A 63 4.54 -16.93 -10.74
CA LYS A 63 5.73 -17.01 -9.86
C LYS A 63 5.41 -16.68 -8.41
N LEU A 64 4.37 -15.91 -8.16
CA LEU A 64 3.85 -15.64 -6.83
C LEU A 64 2.39 -16.07 -6.73
N ARG A 65 2.00 -16.59 -5.58
CA ARG A 65 0.63 -16.95 -5.26
C ARG A 65 0.03 -15.91 -4.31
N PRO A 66 -1.00 -15.15 -4.72
CA PRO A 66 -1.73 -14.29 -3.81
C PRO A 66 -2.56 -15.14 -2.86
N ILE A 67 -2.51 -14.88 -1.56
CA ILE A 67 -3.22 -15.62 -0.53
C ILE A 67 -4.30 -14.81 0.19
N GLY A 68 -4.26 -13.49 0.05
CA GLY A 68 -5.26 -12.61 0.64
C GLY A 68 -5.09 -11.17 0.18
N ILE A 69 -6.19 -10.43 0.19
CA ILE A 69 -6.27 -9.00 -0.12
C ILE A 69 -6.42 -8.21 1.18
N THR A 70 -5.64 -7.16 1.34
CA THR A 70 -5.64 -6.33 2.57
C THR A 70 -6.73 -5.27 2.60
N SER A 71 -7.32 -4.91 1.47
CA SER A 71 -8.45 -3.97 1.40
C SER A 71 -9.77 -4.61 1.82
N ALA A 72 -10.74 -3.78 2.19
CA ALA A 72 -12.08 -4.22 2.59
C ALA A 72 -12.84 -4.97 1.47
N GLN A 73 -12.50 -4.71 0.22
CA GLN A 73 -13.10 -5.35 -0.95
C GLN A 73 -12.05 -6.11 -1.75
N ARG A 74 -12.47 -7.19 -2.41
CA ARG A 74 -11.60 -7.94 -3.33
C ARG A 74 -11.10 -7.08 -4.47
N SER A 75 -9.91 -7.37 -4.94
CA SER A 75 -9.38 -6.74 -6.14
C SER A 75 -10.13 -7.23 -7.39
N PRO A 76 -10.58 -6.35 -8.28
CA PRO A 76 -11.15 -6.78 -9.56
C PRO A 76 -10.14 -7.50 -10.47
N LEU A 77 -8.85 -7.36 -10.21
CA LEU A 77 -7.79 -8.10 -10.92
C LEU A 77 -7.54 -9.51 -10.36
N LEU A 78 -8.03 -9.79 -9.14
CA LEU A 78 -7.87 -11.06 -8.41
C LEU A 78 -9.19 -11.42 -7.71
N PRO A 79 -10.29 -11.59 -8.45
CA PRO A 79 -11.62 -11.76 -7.85
C PRO A 79 -11.77 -13.06 -7.04
N GLU A 80 -10.94 -14.06 -7.31
CA GLU A 80 -10.91 -15.34 -6.60
C GLU A 80 -10.15 -15.27 -5.26
N VAL A 81 -9.33 -14.22 -5.04
CA VAL A 81 -8.55 -14.10 -3.81
C VAL A 81 -9.39 -13.41 -2.74
N PRO A 82 -9.63 -14.05 -1.59
CA PRO A 82 -10.44 -13.47 -0.53
C PRO A 82 -9.74 -12.29 0.14
N THR A 83 -10.52 -11.40 0.74
CA THR A 83 -9.95 -10.39 1.65
C THR A 83 -9.56 -11.01 2.99
N LEU A 84 -8.68 -10.35 3.74
CA LEU A 84 -8.38 -10.78 5.11
C LEU A 84 -9.62 -10.66 6.01
N ALA A 85 -10.50 -9.69 5.76
CA ALA A 85 -11.78 -9.57 6.46
C ALA A 85 -12.67 -10.79 6.24
N GLU A 86 -12.79 -11.28 5.01
CA GLU A 86 -13.51 -12.52 4.66
C GLU A 86 -12.85 -13.77 5.26
N SER A 87 -11.53 -13.70 5.50
CA SER A 87 -10.72 -14.81 6.04
C SER A 87 -10.67 -14.85 7.58
N GLY A 88 -11.55 -14.10 8.27
CA GLY A 88 -11.68 -14.16 9.73
C GLY A 88 -10.96 -13.04 10.48
N TYR A 89 -10.46 -12.01 9.80
CA TYR A 89 -9.85 -10.83 10.41
C TYR A 89 -10.74 -9.61 10.21
N PRO A 90 -11.85 -9.48 10.96
CA PRO A 90 -12.82 -8.39 10.77
C PRO A 90 -12.12 -7.03 10.97
N ASN A 91 -12.55 -6.04 10.19
CA ASN A 91 -11.96 -4.69 10.17
C ASN A 91 -10.52 -4.61 9.64
N PHE A 92 -9.99 -5.67 9.03
CA PHE A 92 -8.75 -5.56 8.28
C PHE A 92 -9.04 -4.85 6.96
N ASP A 93 -8.67 -3.59 6.89
CA ASP A 93 -8.79 -2.76 5.69
C ASP A 93 -7.54 -1.88 5.61
N VAL A 94 -6.56 -2.34 4.86
CA VAL A 94 -5.29 -1.64 4.65
C VAL A 94 -5.06 -1.44 3.17
N GLN A 95 -4.91 -0.19 2.79
CA GLN A 95 -4.57 0.20 1.43
C GLN A 95 -3.35 1.13 1.46
N SER A 96 -2.42 0.89 0.55
CA SER A 96 -1.34 1.83 0.31
C SER A 96 -1.82 2.96 -0.58
N TRP A 97 -1.38 4.17 -0.28
CA TRP A 97 -1.71 5.33 -1.09
C TRP A 97 -0.45 6.10 -1.46
N PHE A 98 -0.50 6.78 -2.59
CA PHE A 98 0.58 7.57 -3.14
C PHE A 98 0.09 8.99 -3.41
N ALA A 99 0.84 9.98 -3.01
CA ALA A 99 0.48 11.39 -3.18
C ALA A 99 1.67 12.23 -3.62
N LEU A 100 1.36 13.33 -4.31
CA LEU A 100 2.34 14.38 -4.58
C LEU A 100 2.34 15.37 -3.42
N ALA A 101 3.50 15.61 -2.82
CA ALA A 101 3.69 16.62 -1.80
C ALA A 101 4.65 17.70 -2.27
N ALA A 102 4.50 18.90 -1.74
CA ALA A 102 5.41 20.02 -1.93
C ALA A 102 6.04 20.44 -0.59
N PRO A 103 7.23 21.08 -0.59
CA PRO A 103 7.82 21.62 0.62
C PRO A 103 6.89 22.58 1.36
N ALA A 104 7.00 22.62 2.70
CA ALA A 104 6.26 23.57 3.50
C ALA A 104 6.59 25.01 3.06
N GLY A 105 5.56 25.87 3.00
CA GLY A 105 5.73 27.26 2.55
C GLY A 105 5.69 27.46 1.04
N THR A 106 5.49 26.39 0.22
CA THR A 106 5.25 26.56 -1.22
C THR A 106 4.05 27.48 -1.44
N PRO A 107 4.19 28.56 -2.28
CA PRO A 107 3.12 29.51 -2.52
C PRO A 107 1.84 28.85 -3.04
N LYS A 108 0.68 29.30 -2.54
CA LYS A 108 -0.63 28.76 -2.91
C LYS A 108 -0.89 28.66 -4.41
N PRO A 109 -0.54 29.66 -5.26
CA PRO A 109 -0.74 29.54 -6.72
C PRO A 109 0.04 28.39 -7.35
N ILE A 110 1.22 28.05 -6.80
CA ILE A 110 2.01 26.91 -7.27
C ILE A 110 1.32 25.59 -6.90
N ILE A 111 0.83 25.47 -5.66
CA ILE A 111 0.07 24.28 -5.21
C ILE A 111 -1.18 24.09 -6.09
N GLU A 112 -1.94 25.14 -6.34
CA GLU A 112 -3.14 25.10 -7.18
C GLU A 112 -2.82 24.65 -8.62
N LYS A 113 -1.74 25.18 -9.20
CA LYS A 113 -1.27 24.78 -10.55
C LYS A 113 -0.86 23.32 -10.61
N LEU A 114 -0.10 22.84 -9.62
CA LEU A 114 0.31 21.44 -9.53
C LEU A 114 -0.89 20.50 -9.33
N ASN A 115 -1.83 20.87 -8.45
CA ASN A 115 -3.04 20.10 -8.21
C ASN A 115 -3.91 20.01 -9.47
N ALA A 116 -4.11 21.12 -10.18
CA ALA A 116 -4.86 21.13 -11.44
C ALA A 116 -4.21 20.22 -12.49
N ALA A 117 -2.88 20.28 -12.63
CA ALA A 117 -2.13 19.42 -13.57
C ALA A 117 -2.22 17.94 -13.19
N LEU A 118 -2.08 17.60 -11.89
CA LEU A 118 -2.21 16.24 -11.37
C LEU A 118 -3.62 15.69 -11.59
N ASN A 119 -4.66 16.47 -11.25
CA ASN A 119 -6.05 16.05 -11.46
C ASN A 119 -6.37 15.81 -12.94
N LYS A 120 -5.86 16.68 -13.84
CA LYS A 120 -5.98 16.49 -15.29
C LYS A 120 -5.31 15.18 -15.74
N ALA A 121 -4.10 14.88 -15.24
CA ALA A 121 -3.40 13.64 -15.55
C ALA A 121 -4.17 12.40 -15.03
N LEU A 122 -4.62 12.42 -13.78
CA LEU A 122 -5.36 11.31 -13.16
C LEU A 122 -6.74 11.05 -13.80
N THR A 123 -7.29 12.02 -14.51
CA THR A 123 -8.56 11.88 -15.25
C THR A 123 -8.37 11.51 -16.72
N ALA A 124 -7.15 11.58 -17.25
CA ALA A 124 -6.84 11.18 -18.63
C ALA A 124 -7.09 9.68 -18.83
N PRO A 125 -7.79 9.26 -19.92
CA PRO A 125 -8.19 7.86 -20.11
C PRO A 125 -7.02 6.88 -20.13
N ASP A 126 -5.92 7.22 -20.81
CA ASP A 126 -4.71 6.42 -20.91
C ASP A 126 -4.02 6.23 -19.55
N VAL A 127 -3.92 7.29 -18.75
CA VAL A 127 -3.35 7.24 -17.39
C VAL A 127 -4.26 6.39 -16.48
N ARG A 128 -5.57 6.59 -16.53
CA ARG A 128 -6.52 5.80 -15.75
C ARG A 128 -6.43 4.32 -16.07
N GLN A 129 -6.43 3.99 -17.36
CA GLN A 129 -6.29 2.60 -17.81
C GLN A 129 -4.99 1.99 -17.27
N ARG A 130 -3.86 2.70 -17.44
CA ARG A 130 -2.57 2.20 -16.98
C ARG A 130 -2.50 1.98 -15.47
N LEU A 131 -3.07 2.89 -14.68
CA LEU A 131 -3.14 2.73 -13.22
C LEU A 131 -4.01 1.52 -12.83
N GLN A 132 -5.16 1.34 -13.48
CA GLN A 132 -6.05 0.20 -13.23
C GLN A 132 -5.38 -1.14 -13.57
N GLU A 133 -4.66 -1.24 -14.67
CA GLU A 133 -3.87 -2.43 -15.04
C GLU A 133 -2.83 -2.79 -13.96
N LEU A 134 -2.31 -1.79 -13.28
CA LEU A 134 -1.38 -1.94 -12.16
C LEU A 134 -2.08 -2.18 -10.80
N GLY A 135 -3.42 -2.25 -10.78
CA GLY A 135 -4.17 -2.42 -9.53
C GLY A 135 -4.25 -1.16 -8.67
N ALA A 136 -4.02 0.01 -9.25
CA ALA A 136 -4.14 1.30 -8.56
C ALA A 136 -5.42 2.04 -9.00
N THR A 137 -6.11 2.65 -8.03
CA THR A 137 -7.30 3.46 -8.27
C THR A 137 -6.93 4.94 -8.26
N PRO A 138 -7.10 5.69 -9.36
CA PRO A 138 -6.83 7.12 -9.37
C PRO A 138 -7.90 7.87 -8.57
N GLU A 139 -7.46 8.70 -7.64
CA GLU A 139 -8.29 9.51 -6.73
C GLU A 139 -7.98 11.01 -6.92
N PRO A 140 -8.51 11.67 -7.96
CA PRO A 140 -8.36 13.11 -8.09
C PRO A 140 -9.06 13.84 -6.94
N GLY A 141 -8.47 14.95 -6.49
CA GLY A 141 -9.02 15.71 -5.37
C GLY A 141 -8.31 17.02 -5.12
N SER A 142 -8.80 17.76 -4.12
CA SER A 142 -8.17 19.01 -3.68
C SER A 142 -7.01 18.78 -2.71
N PRO A 143 -6.11 19.74 -2.53
CA PRO A 143 -5.07 19.69 -1.50
C PRO A 143 -5.65 19.52 -0.09
N GLU A 144 -6.82 20.11 0.18
CA GLU A 144 -7.51 20.00 1.47
C GLU A 144 -7.98 18.57 1.71
N LYS A 145 -8.62 17.93 0.71
CA LYS A 145 -9.03 16.51 0.80
C LYS A 145 -7.83 15.62 1.16
N MET A 146 -6.68 15.84 0.50
CA MET A 146 -5.47 15.06 0.76
C MET A 146 -4.92 15.32 2.17
N ARG A 147 -4.89 16.58 2.62
CA ARG A 147 -4.45 16.94 3.97
C ARG A 147 -5.30 16.25 5.04
N ASP A 148 -6.62 16.31 4.88
CA ASP A 148 -7.56 15.75 5.87
C ASP A 148 -7.49 14.22 5.89
N PHE A 149 -7.33 13.60 4.71
CA PHE A 149 -7.05 12.17 4.59
C PHE A 149 -5.74 11.78 5.29
N ALA A 150 -4.65 12.48 5.02
CA ALA A 150 -3.35 12.19 5.66
C ALA A 150 -3.42 12.32 7.18
N ALA A 151 -4.14 13.33 7.70
CA ALA A 151 -4.33 13.51 9.13
C ALA A 151 -5.12 12.34 9.76
N ALA A 152 -6.14 11.84 9.08
CA ALA A 152 -6.90 10.67 9.50
C ALA A 152 -6.04 9.40 9.51
N GLU A 153 -5.22 9.19 8.46
CA GLU A 153 -4.30 8.05 8.38
C GLU A 153 -3.24 8.10 9.49
N VAL A 154 -2.65 9.25 9.79
CA VAL A 154 -1.71 9.41 10.93
C VAL A 154 -2.36 9.00 12.25
N LYS A 155 -3.63 9.37 12.47
CA LYS A 155 -4.37 8.97 13.67
C LYS A 155 -4.63 7.47 13.70
N ARG A 156 -5.05 6.91 12.56
CA ARG A 156 -5.37 5.48 12.42
C ARG A 156 -4.15 4.59 12.69
N TRP A 157 -3.00 4.91 12.10
CA TRP A 157 -1.79 4.09 12.21
C TRP A 157 -1.05 4.23 13.53
N ARG A 158 -1.35 5.25 14.33
CA ARG A 158 -0.65 5.54 15.60
C ARG A 158 -0.58 4.33 16.53
N GLU A 159 -1.68 3.61 16.69
CA GLU A 159 -1.74 2.46 17.60
C GLU A 159 -0.92 1.27 17.05
N VAL A 160 -0.97 1.02 15.75
CA VAL A 160 -0.19 -0.05 15.11
C VAL A 160 1.31 0.24 15.23
N VAL A 161 1.74 1.47 14.94
CA VAL A 161 3.14 1.90 15.07
C VAL A 161 3.60 1.79 16.53
N LYS A 162 2.78 2.21 17.48
CA LYS A 162 3.10 2.11 18.90
C LYS A 162 3.23 0.65 19.37
N ALA A 163 2.31 -0.21 18.94
CA ALA A 163 2.28 -1.62 19.34
C ALA A 163 3.39 -2.43 18.68
N SER A 164 3.72 -2.17 17.42
CA SER A 164 4.78 -2.87 16.68
C SER A 164 6.19 -2.40 17.07
N GLY A 165 6.33 -1.22 17.69
CA GLY A 165 7.63 -0.59 17.92
C GLY A 165 8.31 -0.13 16.62
N ALA A 166 7.60 -0.08 15.50
CA ALA A 166 8.13 0.33 14.21
C ALA A 166 8.69 1.75 14.26
N LYS A 167 9.89 1.91 13.75
CA LYS A 167 10.56 3.21 13.57
C LYS A 167 10.87 3.38 12.09
N ALA A 168 10.64 4.58 11.56
CA ALA A 168 11.15 4.93 10.25
C ALA A 168 12.69 5.05 10.34
N GLU A 169 13.38 4.47 9.37
CA GLU A 169 14.83 4.64 9.18
C GLU A 169 15.13 5.91 8.41
#